data_bf002e58512b86f24cff600b105089d4
#
_entry.id   bf002e58512b86f24cff600b105089d4
#
_cell.length_a   1.000
_cell.length_b   1.000
_cell.length_c   1.000
_cell.angle_alpha   90.00
_cell.angle_beta   90.00
_cell.angle_gamma   90.00
#
_symmetry.space_group_name_H-M   'P 1'
#
loop_
_entity.id
_entity.type
_entity.pdbx_description
1 polymer ?
#
loop_
_entity_poly.entity_id
_entity_poly.type
_entity_poly.pdbx_seq_one_letter_code
_entity_poly.pdbx_strand_id
1 'polypeptide(L)'
;VTYDSDTHEVNVYIDGVKKTPQTFARFADPVDWGRYYATETETQRSFWIGYSYEDARYLDGDISEVRVWNKVLAEEDINGKNHFYKLYDPELNCNLVAYWKFNEGGGATVGDYSQYGNDAAATKVLTWNAVELPAK
;
A
#
# COMPACT_ATOMS: atom_id res chain seq x y z
N VAL A 1 -0.98 7.65 -1.66
CA VAL A 1 -1.07 8.49 -0.47
C VAL A 1 0.30 8.60 0.17
N THR A 2 0.71 9.79 0.59
CA THR A 2 1.90 9.99 1.43
C THR A 2 1.50 10.59 2.76
N TYR A 3 2.24 10.26 3.81
CA TYR A 3 2.14 10.86 5.12
C TYR A 3 3.52 11.29 5.61
N ASP A 4 3.63 12.55 5.99
CA ASP A 4 4.83 13.12 6.58
C ASP A 4 4.62 13.30 8.07
N SER A 5 5.40 12.60 8.89
CA SER A 5 5.28 12.62 10.35
C SER A 5 5.79 13.92 10.97
N ASP A 6 6.66 14.65 10.30
CA ASP A 6 7.25 15.89 10.83
C ASP A 6 6.29 17.08 10.63
N THR A 7 5.59 17.10 9.51
CA THR A 7 4.65 18.16 9.15
C THR A 7 3.19 17.77 9.40
N HIS A 8 2.91 16.49 9.68
CA HIS A 8 1.57 15.89 9.80
C HIS A 8 0.72 16.06 8.51
N GLU A 9 1.38 16.22 7.38
CA GLU A 9 0.73 16.39 6.09
C GLU A 9 0.41 15.04 5.46
N VAL A 10 -0.84 14.88 5.04
CA VAL A 10 -1.29 13.76 4.21
C VAL A 10 -1.56 14.25 2.80
N ASN A 11 -0.92 13.64 1.81
CA ASN A 11 -1.18 13.91 0.41
C ASN A 11 -1.81 12.70 -0.27
N VAL A 12 -2.90 12.93 -0.98
CA VAL A 12 -3.57 11.94 -1.81
C VAL A 12 -3.30 12.26 -3.28
N TYR A 13 -2.94 11.23 -4.03
CA TYR A 13 -2.74 11.33 -5.47
C TYR A 13 -3.76 10.43 -6.17
N ILE A 14 -4.41 10.95 -7.21
CA ILE A 14 -5.33 10.21 -8.07
C ILE A 14 -4.85 10.42 -9.50
N ASP A 15 -4.60 9.34 -10.21
CA ASP A 15 -4.01 9.34 -11.56
C ASP A 15 -2.69 10.12 -11.63
N GLY A 16 -1.85 9.99 -10.58
CA GLY A 16 -0.60 10.72 -10.45
C GLY A 16 -0.72 12.20 -10.11
N VAL A 17 -1.93 12.74 -9.99
CA VAL A 17 -2.19 14.14 -9.69
C VAL A 17 -2.47 14.35 -8.21
N LYS A 18 -1.65 15.18 -7.57
CA LYS A 18 -1.84 15.57 -6.16
C LYS A 18 -3.19 16.28 -5.98
N LYS A 19 -3.95 15.82 -5.02
CA LYS A 19 -5.18 16.49 -4.56
C LYS A 19 -4.84 17.44 -3.42
N THR A 20 -5.82 18.24 -3.01
CA THR A 20 -5.62 19.19 -1.89
C THR A 20 -5.09 18.46 -0.67
N PRO A 21 -3.93 18.87 -0.11
CA PRO A 21 -3.37 18.24 1.06
C PRO A 21 -4.27 18.43 2.29
N GLN A 22 -4.24 17.47 3.19
CA GLN A 22 -4.91 17.55 4.48
C GLN A 22 -3.86 17.45 5.58
N THR A 23 -3.98 18.29 6.59
CA THR A 23 -3.15 18.21 7.79
C THR A 23 -3.98 17.67 8.94
N PHE A 24 -3.52 16.62 9.59
CA PHE A 24 -4.24 15.98 10.67
C PHE A 24 -3.49 16.12 12.00
N ALA A 25 -3.97 16.98 12.88
CA ALA A 25 -3.37 17.16 14.21
C ALA A 25 -3.36 15.89 15.09
N ARG A 26 -4.14 14.88 14.73
CA ARG A 26 -4.18 13.58 15.43
C ARG A 26 -2.95 12.72 15.24
N PHE A 27 -2.16 12.99 14.23
CA PHE A 27 -0.95 12.23 13.91
C PHE A 27 0.30 12.94 14.45
N ALA A 28 0.19 13.53 15.64
CA ALA A 28 1.29 14.23 16.30
C ALA A 28 2.50 13.34 16.64
N ASP A 29 2.29 12.02 16.70
CA ASP A 29 3.36 11.05 16.90
C ASP A 29 3.65 10.28 15.62
N PRO A 30 4.88 9.76 15.44
CA PRO A 30 5.18 8.83 14.37
C PRO A 30 4.13 7.73 14.31
N VAL A 31 3.64 7.42 13.11
CA VAL A 31 2.68 6.31 12.96
C VAL A 31 3.38 5.01 13.34
N ASP A 32 3.17 4.60 14.57
CA ASP A 32 3.59 3.30 15.05
C ASP A 32 2.48 2.29 14.72
N TRP A 33 2.68 1.57 13.65
CA TRP A 33 1.74 0.54 13.18
C TRP A 33 1.48 -0.57 14.22
N GLY A 34 2.36 -0.69 15.23
CA GLY A 34 2.23 -1.65 16.32
C GLY A 34 1.61 -1.11 17.60
N ARG A 35 1.65 0.20 17.82
CA ARG A 35 1.41 0.79 19.15
C ARG A 35 -0.06 0.96 19.53
N TYR A 36 -0.95 1.14 18.57
CA TYR A 36 -2.35 1.48 18.85
C TYR A 36 -3.14 0.36 19.54
N TYR A 37 -2.59 -0.83 19.61
CA TYR A 37 -3.27 -2.03 20.14
C TYR A 37 -2.59 -2.70 21.34
N ALA A 38 -1.55 -2.09 21.89
CA ALA A 38 -0.84 -2.64 23.04
C ALA A 38 -1.66 -2.71 24.35
N THR A 39 -2.83 -2.08 24.38
CA THR A 39 -3.71 -2.03 25.56
C THR A 39 -4.99 -2.84 25.41
N GLU A 40 -5.26 -3.38 24.23
CA GLU A 40 -6.44 -4.20 24.01
C GLU A 40 -6.03 -5.66 23.79
N THR A 41 -6.77 -6.56 24.37
CA THR A 41 -6.59 -8.02 24.26
C THR A 41 -6.81 -8.55 22.84
N GLU A 42 -6.94 -7.66 21.86
CA GLU A 42 -7.07 -8.03 20.48
C GLU A 42 -5.71 -8.09 19.80
N THR A 43 -5.43 -9.25 19.25
CA THR A 43 -4.36 -9.56 18.32
C THR A 43 -4.12 -8.43 17.32
N GLN A 44 -2.85 -8.15 17.07
CA GLN A 44 -2.36 -7.19 16.08
C GLN A 44 -3.27 -7.13 14.86
N ARG A 45 -3.81 -5.96 14.57
CA ARG A 45 -4.60 -5.80 13.35
C ARG A 45 -3.68 -5.89 12.16
N SER A 46 -3.96 -6.82 11.29
CA SER A 46 -3.23 -6.99 10.06
C SER A 46 -3.45 -5.79 9.13
N PHE A 47 -2.46 -5.50 8.30
CA PHE A 47 -2.66 -4.60 7.18
C PHE A 47 -3.56 -5.28 6.15
N TRP A 48 -4.66 -4.64 5.80
CA TRP A 48 -5.65 -5.18 4.88
C TRP A 48 -5.64 -4.45 3.54
N ILE A 49 -5.69 -5.20 2.46
CA ILE A 49 -5.82 -4.68 1.11
C ILE A 49 -7.21 -5.04 0.59
N GLY A 50 -7.96 -4.04 0.13
CA GLY A 50 -9.30 -4.22 -0.41
C GLY A 50 -10.40 -4.49 0.62
N TYR A 51 -10.12 -4.31 1.91
CA TYR A 51 -11.07 -4.52 3.00
C TYR A 51 -10.96 -3.43 4.06
N SER A 52 -12.07 -3.05 4.65
CA SER A 52 -12.13 -2.18 5.83
C SER A 52 -12.43 -3.00 7.09
N TYR A 53 -12.11 -2.45 8.25
CA TYR A 53 -12.32 -3.06 9.57
C TYR A 53 -13.80 -3.28 9.95
N GLU A 54 -14.72 -2.67 9.22
CA GLU A 54 -16.16 -2.90 9.40
C GLU A 54 -16.67 -3.95 8.42
N ASP A 55 -17.55 -4.83 8.91
CA ASP A 55 -18.11 -5.90 8.12
C ASP A 55 -18.73 -5.43 6.79
N ALA A 56 -18.48 -6.20 5.75
CA ALA A 56 -19.01 -6.01 4.39
C ALA A 56 -18.50 -4.76 3.63
N ARG A 57 -17.43 -4.11 4.05
CA ARG A 57 -16.78 -3.04 3.28
C ARG A 57 -15.62 -3.59 2.46
N TYR A 58 -15.94 -4.35 1.43
CA TYR A 58 -14.98 -4.84 0.46
C TYR A 58 -14.85 -3.86 -0.70
N LEU A 59 -13.65 -3.79 -1.29
CA LEU A 59 -13.48 -3.10 -2.55
C LEU A 59 -14.21 -3.89 -3.64
N ASP A 60 -15.06 -3.20 -4.38
CA ASP A 60 -15.67 -3.70 -5.62
C ASP A 60 -14.85 -3.13 -6.79
N GLY A 61 -13.84 -3.86 -7.21
CA GLY A 61 -12.89 -3.44 -8.24
C GLY A 61 -11.63 -4.28 -8.27
N ASP A 62 -10.73 -3.95 -9.18
CA ASP A 62 -9.46 -4.64 -9.36
C ASP A 62 -8.33 -3.92 -8.64
N ILE A 63 -7.40 -4.68 -8.10
CA ILE A 63 -6.19 -4.17 -7.43
C ILE A 63 -4.96 -4.79 -8.08
N SER A 64 -3.95 -3.97 -8.33
CA SER A 64 -2.61 -4.39 -8.71
C SER A 64 -1.56 -3.39 -8.22
N GLU A 65 -0.30 -3.81 -8.19
CA GLU A 65 0.85 -2.93 -7.95
C GLU A 65 0.78 -2.15 -6.63
N VAL A 66 0.39 -2.81 -5.54
CA VAL A 66 0.31 -2.19 -4.20
C VAL A 66 1.70 -2.12 -3.58
N ARG A 67 2.11 -0.93 -3.14
CA ARG A 67 3.43 -0.66 -2.55
C ARG A 67 3.32 0.11 -1.25
N VAL A 68 4.15 -0.26 -0.28
CA VAL A 68 4.29 0.44 0.99
C VAL A 68 5.73 0.91 1.14
N TRP A 69 5.90 2.18 1.47
CA TRP A 69 7.20 2.83 1.61
C TRP A 69 7.38 3.38 3.02
N ASN A 70 8.59 3.32 3.55
CA ASN A 70 8.96 3.94 4.82
C ASN A 70 9.56 5.35 4.65
N LYS A 71 9.31 5.98 3.52
CA LYS A 71 9.67 7.38 3.23
C LYS A 71 8.53 8.08 2.51
N VAL A 72 8.48 9.39 2.64
CA VAL A 72 7.62 10.23 1.80
C VAL A 72 8.21 10.26 0.39
N LEU A 73 7.47 9.77 -0.59
CA LEU A 73 7.86 9.85 -1.99
C LEU A 73 7.59 11.25 -2.53
N ALA A 74 8.51 11.76 -3.33
CA ALA A 74 8.30 13.00 -4.06
C ALA A 74 7.22 12.82 -5.15
N GLU A 75 6.62 13.91 -5.56
CA GLU A 75 5.56 13.86 -6.59
C GLU A 75 6.09 13.30 -7.92
N GLU A 76 7.33 13.61 -8.28
CA GLU A 76 8.00 13.07 -9.47
C GLU A 76 8.15 11.54 -9.39
N ASP A 77 8.40 11.01 -8.20
CA ASP A 77 8.50 9.57 -7.99
C ASP A 77 7.14 8.88 -8.17
N ILE A 78 6.07 9.51 -7.67
CA ILE A 78 4.70 8.98 -7.74
C ILE A 78 4.17 9.05 -9.17
N ASN A 79 4.44 10.16 -9.86
CA ASN A 79 3.99 10.40 -11.24
C ASN A 79 5.04 10.02 -12.28
N GLY A 80 6.21 9.61 -11.82
CA GLY A 80 7.34 9.26 -12.69
C GLY A 80 7.13 7.93 -13.42
N LYS A 81 7.81 7.78 -14.56
CA LYS A 81 7.66 6.64 -15.47
C LYS A 81 7.90 5.28 -14.82
N ASN A 82 8.65 5.22 -13.72
CA ASN A 82 9.04 3.95 -13.09
C ASN A 82 8.10 3.53 -11.96
N HIS A 83 7.34 4.44 -11.38
CA HIS A 83 6.49 4.17 -10.22
C HIS A 83 5.02 3.95 -10.56
N PHE A 84 4.54 4.46 -11.67
CA PHE A 84 3.12 4.42 -11.99
C PHE A 84 2.63 3.00 -12.31
N TYR A 85 3.37 2.24 -13.11
CA TYR A 85 2.95 0.88 -13.51
C TYR A 85 3.89 -0.21 -13.03
N LYS A 86 5.19 0.03 -13.02
CA LYS A 86 6.19 -1.00 -12.70
C LYS A 86 7.36 -0.41 -11.94
N LEU A 87 7.77 -1.10 -10.89
CA LEU A 87 9.03 -0.84 -10.20
C LEU A 87 10.07 -1.86 -10.67
N TYR A 88 11.23 -1.37 -11.08
CA TYR A 88 12.39 -2.21 -11.39
C TYR A 88 13.22 -2.44 -10.13
N ASP A 89 13.79 -3.63 -10.02
CA ASP A 89 14.67 -4.06 -8.92
C ASP A 89 14.13 -3.68 -7.51
N PRO A 90 12.91 -4.10 -7.19
CA PRO A 90 12.27 -3.73 -5.93
C PRO A 90 13.04 -4.20 -4.70
N GLU A 91 13.72 -5.35 -4.80
CA GLU A 91 14.52 -5.93 -3.74
C GLU A 91 15.76 -5.09 -3.37
N LEU A 92 16.21 -4.23 -4.27
CA LEU A 92 17.34 -3.31 -4.03
C LEU A 92 16.91 -2.00 -3.34
N ASN A 93 15.61 -1.76 -3.20
CA ASN A 93 15.11 -0.52 -2.62
C ASN A 93 14.82 -0.67 -1.13
N CYS A 94 15.77 -0.26 -0.29
CA CYS A 94 15.67 -0.38 1.16
C CYS A 94 14.51 0.41 1.81
N ASN A 95 13.92 1.37 1.10
CA ASN A 95 12.75 2.10 1.59
C ASN A 95 11.41 1.47 1.19
N LEU A 96 11.43 0.44 0.35
CA LEU A 96 10.25 -0.32 -0.04
C LEU A 96 9.98 -1.40 1.01
N VAL A 97 8.93 -1.24 1.78
CA VAL A 97 8.58 -2.14 2.90
C VAL A 97 7.77 -3.34 2.43
N ALA A 98 6.93 -3.16 1.43
CA ALA A 98 6.19 -4.23 0.79
C ALA A 98 5.80 -3.85 -0.64
N TYR A 99 5.70 -4.87 -1.50
CA TYR A 99 5.29 -4.72 -2.89
C TYR A 99 4.55 -5.96 -3.39
N TRP A 100 3.26 -5.87 -3.49
CA TRP A 100 2.39 -6.93 -4.02
C TRP A 100 1.95 -6.57 -5.44
N LYS A 101 2.38 -7.38 -6.41
CA LYS A 101 2.07 -7.15 -7.84
C LYS A 101 0.68 -7.63 -8.22
N PHE A 102 0.17 -8.64 -7.53
CA PHE A 102 -1.07 -9.32 -7.88
C PHE A 102 -1.04 -9.93 -9.30
N ASN A 103 0.06 -10.56 -9.65
CA ASN A 103 0.28 -11.17 -10.97
C ASN A 103 0.43 -12.69 -10.93
N GLU A 104 0.05 -13.33 -9.83
CA GLU A 104 0.15 -14.77 -9.63
C GLU A 104 -0.83 -15.54 -10.51
N GLY A 105 -1.96 -14.95 -10.90
CA GLY A 105 -2.97 -15.56 -11.76
C GLY A 105 -3.77 -16.68 -11.10
N GLY A 106 -3.59 -16.91 -9.80
CA GLY A 106 -4.30 -17.95 -9.07
C GLY A 106 -3.79 -18.11 -7.63
N GLY A 107 -4.51 -18.89 -6.84
CA GLY A 107 -4.13 -19.16 -5.44
C GLY A 107 -4.66 -18.13 -4.46
N ALA A 108 -4.24 -18.27 -3.19
CA ALA A 108 -4.69 -17.47 -2.06
C ALA A 108 -3.54 -16.68 -1.40
N THR A 109 -2.36 -16.70 -1.98
CA THR A 109 -1.18 -15.96 -1.49
C THR A 109 -0.70 -15.03 -2.57
N VAL A 110 -0.37 -13.80 -2.17
CA VAL A 110 0.24 -12.78 -3.03
C VAL A 110 1.63 -12.50 -2.49
N GLY A 111 2.64 -12.74 -3.30
CA GLY A 111 4.05 -12.62 -2.91
C GLY A 111 4.48 -11.17 -2.74
N ASP A 112 5.29 -10.91 -1.72
CA ASP A 112 5.97 -9.64 -1.52
C ASP A 112 7.29 -9.61 -2.30
N TYR A 113 7.38 -8.69 -3.24
CA TYR A 113 8.57 -8.45 -4.06
C TYR A 113 9.58 -7.47 -3.43
N SER A 114 9.36 -7.05 -2.18
CA SER A 114 10.38 -6.32 -1.42
C SER A 114 11.39 -7.28 -0.78
N GLN A 115 12.39 -6.73 -0.11
CA GLN A 115 13.38 -7.55 0.63
C GLN A 115 12.84 -8.12 1.95
N TYR A 116 11.62 -7.78 2.38
CA TYR A 116 11.13 -8.10 3.72
C TYR A 116 10.25 -9.34 3.79
N GLY A 117 9.75 -9.85 2.67
CA GLY A 117 8.96 -11.09 2.62
C GLY A 117 7.60 -10.99 3.32
N ASN A 118 6.93 -9.86 3.22
CA ASN A 118 5.61 -9.62 3.79
C ASN A 118 4.50 -10.19 2.88
N ASP A 119 4.54 -11.48 2.58
CA ASP A 119 3.53 -12.12 1.74
C ASP A 119 2.13 -11.92 2.32
N ALA A 120 1.17 -11.64 1.45
CA ALA A 120 -0.22 -11.46 1.83
C ALA A 120 -1.02 -12.74 1.60
N ALA A 121 -1.88 -13.07 2.56
CA ALA A 121 -2.82 -14.19 2.44
C ALA A 121 -4.24 -13.68 2.24
N ALA A 122 -4.94 -14.23 1.25
CA ALA A 122 -6.33 -13.90 1.02
C ALA A 122 -7.23 -14.54 2.07
N THR A 123 -8.12 -13.77 2.65
CA THR A 123 -9.15 -14.23 3.59
C THR A 123 -10.46 -14.58 2.89
N LYS A 124 -10.58 -14.25 1.62
CA LYS A 124 -11.69 -14.56 0.72
C LYS A 124 -11.16 -15.11 -0.59
N VAL A 125 -12.02 -15.73 -1.35
CA VAL A 125 -11.69 -16.20 -2.71
C VAL A 125 -11.39 -14.97 -3.57
N LEU A 126 -10.21 -14.98 -4.20
CA LEU A 126 -9.81 -13.95 -5.17
C LEU A 126 -10.27 -14.36 -6.56
N THR A 127 -10.74 -13.40 -7.33
CA THR A 127 -10.93 -13.54 -8.77
C THR A 127 -9.72 -12.90 -9.46
N TRP A 128 -9.08 -13.64 -10.35
CA TRP A 128 -7.90 -13.18 -11.07
C TRP A 128 -8.28 -12.76 -12.48
N ASN A 129 -8.12 -11.49 -12.76
CA ASN A 129 -8.39 -10.92 -14.08
C ASN A 129 -7.05 -10.54 -14.75
N ALA A 130 -6.85 -10.98 -15.98
CA ALA A 130 -5.71 -10.52 -16.76
C ALA A 130 -5.97 -9.08 -17.21
N VAL A 131 -5.08 -8.17 -16.83
CA VAL A 131 -5.11 -6.77 -17.23
C VAL A 131 -3.83 -6.44 -17.98
N GLU A 132 -3.96 -5.88 -19.18
CA GLU A 132 -2.81 -5.30 -19.87
C GLU A 132 -2.59 -3.89 -19.36
N LEU A 133 -1.43 -3.68 -18.70
CA LEU A 133 -1.03 -2.34 -18.32
C LEU A 133 -0.65 -1.54 -19.59
N PRO A 134 -0.96 -0.24 -19.64
CA PRO A 134 -0.57 0.59 -20.79
C PRO A 134 0.92 0.50 -21.07
N ALA A 135 1.28 0.29 -22.33
CA ALA A 135 2.66 0.39 -22.75
C ALA A 135 3.18 1.82 -22.52
N LYS A 136 4.39 1.93 -21.99
CA LYS A 136 5.05 3.22 -21.80
C LYS A 136 5.64 3.72 -23.12
#